data_acb6e2f73e38eabf5d239c84512eac30
#
_entry.id   acb6e2f73e38eabf5d239c84512eac30
#
_cell.length_a   1.000
_cell.length_b   1.000
_cell.length_c   1.000
_cell.angle_alpha   90.00
_cell.angle_beta   90.00
_cell.angle_gamma   90.00
#
_symmetry.space_group_name_H-M   'P 1'
#
loop_
_entity.id
_entity.type
_entity.pdbx_description
1 polymer ?
#
loop_
_entity_poly.entity_id
_entity_poly.type
_entity_poly.pdbx_seq_one_letter_code
_entity_poly.pdbx_strand_id
1 'polypeptide(L)'
;MAQNLSNDHINLTMLTDFYEITMANGYFTNGFKDTIGYFDMFFRRVPDGGGFAIMAGVEQLVNYLSELSFTQEDIDYLRSKHIFREEFLDYLKNFKFTCDVWAVPEGTPIFPGEPIVTVRGPVIQAQFVETMVLLSINHQSLIATKTNRIVRAADGRSVMEFGSRRAQGFDGAIYGARAAYIGGCIGTACTISDRRFGVPALGTMAHSWVQLFDSEYEAFKAYAEEYPHNCTLLVDTYNVLKSGVPNAIRVFNEVLVPQGFRPAGIRIDSGDITYLSRKARKMLDDAGFEDCKICASNSLDEYIIRDMLMQGAKVDSFGVGERLITSSSEPVFGGVYKLAAVEKPDGTIIPKIKISENVAKITTPCFKEVWRIFDRETDKAIADVITLNDEVIDDEKPYTIFDPNHTWKRKTVENFRAVRLRTQLFKNGECLYQPRALSAIRAHCLAQVDTLWEEVTRFENPHSYYVDLSQKLWDEKNRLLSENQY
;
A
#
# COMPACT_ATOMS: atom_id res chain seq x y z
N MET A 1 -9.34 -25.41 -27.77
CA MET A 1 -10.34 -25.38 -26.70
C MET A 1 -10.10 -24.10 -25.91
N ALA A 2 -11.03 -23.17 -25.89
CA ALA A 2 -10.92 -21.99 -25.02
C ALA A 2 -11.12 -22.48 -23.58
N GLN A 3 -10.07 -22.48 -22.77
CA GLN A 3 -10.19 -22.67 -21.33
C GLN A 3 -11.07 -21.56 -20.78
N ASN A 4 -12.15 -21.92 -20.13
CA ASN A 4 -12.97 -21.01 -19.36
C ASN A 4 -12.08 -20.35 -18.31
N LEU A 5 -11.76 -19.09 -18.53
CA LEU A 5 -11.14 -18.20 -17.54
C LEU A 5 -12.22 -17.80 -16.50
N SER A 6 -12.76 -18.78 -15.79
CA SER A 6 -13.50 -18.50 -14.58
C SER A 6 -12.47 -18.15 -13.48
N ASN A 7 -12.39 -16.89 -13.17
CA ASN A 7 -11.37 -16.26 -12.31
C ASN A 7 -11.43 -16.64 -10.82
N ASP A 8 -12.06 -17.72 -10.43
CA ASP A 8 -12.33 -17.92 -9.01
C ASP A 8 -11.22 -18.64 -8.23
N HIS A 9 -10.23 -19.28 -8.86
CA HIS A 9 -9.03 -19.80 -8.19
C HIS A 9 -7.91 -20.07 -9.20
N ILE A 10 -7.18 -19.04 -9.60
CA ILE A 10 -5.90 -19.25 -10.28
C ILE A 10 -4.88 -19.64 -9.21
N ASN A 11 -4.32 -20.85 -9.31
CA ASN A 11 -3.15 -21.22 -8.51
C ASN A 11 -1.95 -20.36 -8.95
N LEU A 12 -1.48 -19.49 -8.07
CA LEU A 12 -0.37 -18.57 -8.34
C LEU A 12 1.00 -19.13 -7.97
N THR A 13 1.12 -20.41 -7.65
CA THR A 13 2.39 -21.04 -7.27
C THR A 13 3.47 -20.83 -8.33
N MET A 14 3.11 -20.89 -9.61
CA MET A 14 4.04 -20.67 -10.72
C MET A 14 4.26 -19.18 -11.06
N LEU A 15 3.67 -18.23 -10.34
CA LEU A 15 3.97 -16.81 -10.46
C LEU A 15 5.24 -16.49 -9.66
N THR A 16 6.37 -16.90 -10.23
CA THR A 16 7.70 -16.80 -9.66
C THR A 16 8.70 -16.53 -10.79
N ASP A 17 9.77 -15.82 -10.52
CA ASP A 17 10.84 -15.64 -11.50
C ASP A 17 11.55 -16.98 -11.76
N PHE A 18 11.84 -17.28 -13.00
CA PHE A 18 12.36 -18.58 -13.39
C PHE A 18 13.69 -18.95 -12.70
N TYR A 19 14.52 -17.93 -12.35
CA TYR A 19 15.76 -18.17 -11.61
C TYR A 19 15.51 -18.73 -10.21
N GLU A 20 14.37 -18.48 -9.59
CA GLU A 20 14.03 -19.01 -8.27
C GLU A 20 13.89 -20.54 -8.34
N ILE A 21 13.29 -21.06 -9.42
CA ILE A 21 13.14 -22.49 -9.65
C ILE A 21 14.50 -23.13 -10.00
N THR A 22 15.30 -22.49 -10.84
CA THR A 22 16.63 -23.01 -11.22
C THR A 22 17.59 -23.00 -10.04
N MET A 23 17.57 -21.96 -9.20
CA MET A 23 18.32 -21.93 -7.94
C MET A 23 17.84 -22.99 -6.96
N ALA A 24 16.52 -23.18 -6.83
CA ALA A 24 15.93 -24.22 -5.98
C ALA A 24 16.42 -25.62 -6.36
N ASN A 25 16.46 -25.94 -7.67
CA ASN A 25 17.05 -27.19 -8.16
C ASN A 25 18.56 -27.26 -7.81
N GLY A 26 19.29 -26.15 -7.93
CA GLY A 26 20.70 -26.05 -7.54
C GLY A 26 20.90 -26.31 -6.04
N TYR A 27 20.10 -25.70 -5.18
CA TYR A 27 20.12 -25.94 -3.74
C TYR A 27 19.82 -27.40 -3.40
N PHE A 28 18.80 -27.96 -4.05
CA PHE A 28 18.43 -29.36 -3.86
C PHE A 28 19.57 -30.33 -4.20
N THR A 29 20.19 -30.15 -5.37
CA THR A 29 21.26 -31.04 -5.86
C THR A 29 22.58 -30.92 -5.12
N ASN A 30 22.82 -29.77 -4.47
CA ASN A 30 24.06 -29.52 -3.70
C ASN A 30 23.89 -29.73 -2.19
N GLY A 31 22.78 -30.35 -1.75
CA GLY A 31 22.56 -30.73 -0.36
C GLY A 31 22.12 -29.59 0.56
N PHE A 32 21.66 -28.46 0.03
CA PHE A 32 21.19 -27.31 0.82
C PHE A 32 19.68 -27.34 1.09
N LYS A 33 18.95 -28.39 0.69
CA LYS A 33 17.48 -28.42 0.77
C LYS A 33 16.93 -28.16 2.17
N ASP A 34 17.66 -28.60 3.21
CA ASP A 34 17.27 -28.49 4.62
C ASP A 34 17.98 -27.31 5.33
N THR A 35 18.81 -26.54 4.61
CA THR A 35 19.47 -25.36 5.17
C THR A 35 18.43 -24.27 5.43
N ILE A 36 18.39 -23.77 6.65
CA ILE A 36 17.50 -22.67 7.01
C ILE A 36 18.11 -21.33 6.61
N GLY A 37 17.38 -20.59 5.80
CA GLY A 37 17.73 -19.23 5.39
C GLY A 37 16.78 -18.20 6.03
N TYR A 38 17.32 -17.00 6.26
CA TYR A 38 16.57 -15.82 6.70
C TYR A 38 16.62 -14.78 5.59
N PHE A 39 15.47 -14.41 5.06
CA PHE A 39 15.36 -13.42 4.00
C PHE A 39 14.53 -12.24 4.48
N ASP A 40 15.04 -11.03 4.22
CA ASP A 40 14.33 -9.79 4.54
C ASP A 40 13.87 -9.08 3.28
N MET A 41 12.60 -8.65 3.29
CA MET A 41 12.12 -7.62 2.39
C MET A 41 12.29 -6.25 3.04
N PHE A 42 12.84 -5.31 2.29
CA PHE A 42 12.96 -3.89 2.65
C PHE A 42 12.95 -3.02 1.39
N PHE A 43 12.84 -1.71 1.56
CA PHE A 43 12.94 -0.76 0.45
C PHE A 43 13.99 0.32 0.76
N ARG A 44 14.43 1.09 -0.25
CA ARG A 44 15.58 2.00 -0.10
C ARG A 44 15.24 3.47 -0.08
N ARG A 45 14.09 3.85 -0.63
CA ARG A 45 13.61 5.24 -0.64
C ARG A 45 12.10 5.27 -0.67
N VAL A 46 11.53 6.31 -0.12
CA VAL A 46 10.09 6.54 -0.17
C VAL A 46 9.72 7.11 -1.55
N PRO A 47 8.67 6.61 -2.20
CA PRO A 47 8.18 7.19 -3.46
C PRO A 47 7.82 8.68 -3.33
N ASP A 48 7.94 9.41 -4.45
CA ASP A 48 7.65 10.85 -4.55
C ASP A 48 8.45 11.72 -3.57
N GLY A 49 9.61 11.25 -3.11
CA GLY A 49 10.42 11.94 -2.12
C GLY A 49 9.71 12.16 -0.78
N GLY A 50 8.74 11.31 -0.47
CA GLY A 50 7.98 11.38 0.78
C GLY A 50 8.82 11.03 2.01
N GLY A 51 8.33 11.36 3.20
CA GLY A 51 9.01 11.06 4.46
C GLY A 51 8.77 9.65 4.99
N PHE A 52 7.73 8.95 4.53
CA PHE A 52 7.34 7.61 4.94
C PHE A 52 6.52 6.91 3.86
N ALA A 53 6.43 5.59 3.93
CA ALA A 53 5.49 4.80 3.14
C ALA A 53 4.46 4.10 4.06
N ILE A 54 3.39 3.56 3.49
CA ILE A 54 2.35 2.82 4.22
C ILE A 54 2.47 1.34 3.87
N MET A 55 2.56 0.50 4.89
CA MET A 55 2.55 -0.96 4.71
C MET A 55 1.19 -1.45 4.25
N ALA A 56 1.14 -2.20 3.14
CA ALA A 56 -0.07 -2.85 2.65
C ALA A 56 0.28 -4.08 1.80
N GLY A 57 -0.68 -4.99 1.59
CA GLY A 57 -0.49 -6.22 0.80
C GLY A 57 -0.26 -7.49 1.61
N VAL A 58 -0.24 -7.41 2.94
CA VAL A 58 0.01 -8.55 3.84
C VAL A 58 -1.07 -9.63 3.69
N GLU A 59 -2.34 -9.26 3.63
CA GLU A 59 -3.43 -10.22 3.46
C GLU A 59 -3.34 -10.99 2.13
N GLN A 60 -2.98 -10.31 1.04
CA GLN A 60 -2.73 -10.97 -0.25
C GLN A 60 -1.58 -11.97 -0.16
N LEU A 61 -0.49 -11.58 0.51
CA LEU A 61 0.66 -12.46 0.74
C LEU A 61 0.28 -13.68 1.58
N VAL A 62 -0.49 -13.49 2.66
CA VAL A 62 -0.96 -14.59 3.52
C VAL A 62 -1.81 -15.58 2.74
N ASN A 63 -2.73 -15.11 1.91
CA ASN A 63 -3.56 -15.95 1.06
C ASN A 63 -2.71 -16.78 0.10
N TYR A 64 -1.75 -16.16 -0.58
CA TYR A 64 -0.81 -16.86 -1.47
C TYR A 64 -0.01 -17.95 -0.73
N LEU A 65 0.61 -17.62 0.42
CA LEU A 65 1.42 -18.57 1.18
C LEU A 65 0.60 -19.76 1.71
N SER A 66 -0.67 -19.54 2.02
CA SER A 66 -1.59 -20.58 2.50
C SER A 66 -2.01 -21.55 1.40
N GLU A 67 -1.95 -21.15 0.14
CA GLU A 67 -2.43 -21.93 -1.03
C GLU A 67 -1.28 -22.54 -1.85
N LEU A 68 -0.02 -22.30 -1.47
CA LEU A 68 1.16 -22.76 -2.20
C LEU A 68 1.14 -24.29 -2.40
N SER A 69 0.99 -24.71 -3.66
CA SER A 69 1.03 -26.12 -4.05
C SER A 69 1.27 -26.28 -5.54
N PHE A 70 2.19 -27.15 -5.91
CA PHE A 70 2.43 -27.50 -7.33
C PHE A 70 1.42 -28.52 -7.81
N THR A 71 0.76 -28.22 -8.91
CA THR A 71 -0.14 -29.15 -9.59
C THR A 71 0.65 -30.15 -10.44
N GLN A 72 0.00 -31.24 -10.86
CA GLN A 72 0.64 -32.16 -11.80
C GLN A 72 0.98 -31.49 -13.15
N GLU A 73 0.14 -30.54 -13.59
CA GLU A 73 0.38 -29.75 -14.80
C GLU A 73 1.65 -28.89 -14.68
N ASP A 74 1.88 -28.27 -13.51
CA ASP A 74 3.11 -27.51 -13.22
C ASP A 74 4.36 -28.40 -13.30
N ILE A 75 4.28 -29.59 -12.70
CA ILE A 75 5.39 -30.55 -12.71
C ILE A 75 5.68 -31.03 -14.13
N ASP A 76 4.66 -31.34 -14.93
CA ASP A 76 4.82 -31.79 -16.31
C ASP A 76 5.38 -30.65 -17.20
N TYR A 77 4.95 -29.41 -16.96
CA TYR A 77 5.54 -28.24 -17.60
C TYR A 77 7.03 -28.09 -17.25
N LEU A 78 7.40 -28.16 -15.97
CA LEU A 78 8.81 -28.06 -15.56
C LEU A 78 9.64 -29.21 -16.12
N ARG A 79 9.10 -30.44 -16.14
CA ARG A 79 9.76 -31.61 -16.77
C ARG A 79 10.02 -31.38 -18.25
N SER A 80 9.11 -30.74 -18.98
CA SER A 80 9.26 -30.43 -20.41
C SER A 80 10.43 -29.48 -20.72
N LYS A 81 10.96 -28.78 -19.71
CA LYS A 81 12.16 -27.92 -19.89
C LYS A 81 13.46 -28.72 -20.01
N HIS A 82 13.48 -30.00 -19.59
CA HIS A 82 14.65 -30.89 -19.65
C HIS A 82 15.93 -30.40 -18.93
N ILE A 83 15.76 -29.54 -17.91
CA ILE A 83 16.86 -28.98 -17.11
C ILE A 83 16.77 -29.29 -15.63
N PHE A 84 15.67 -29.85 -15.18
CA PHE A 84 15.42 -30.21 -13.78
C PHE A 84 15.59 -31.71 -13.56
N ARG A 85 16.10 -32.09 -12.39
CA ARG A 85 16.19 -33.51 -11.98
C ARG A 85 14.83 -34.04 -11.55
N GLU A 86 14.56 -35.32 -11.82
CA GLU A 86 13.26 -35.93 -11.44
C GLU A 86 13.08 -35.93 -9.92
N GLU A 87 14.15 -36.12 -9.13
CA GLU A 87 14.07 -36.08 -7.67
C GLU A 87 13.68 -34.68 -7.15
N PHE A 88 14.09 -33.62 -7.84
CA PHE A 88 13.65 -32.27 -7.53
C PHE A 88 12.20 -32.04 -7.93
N LEU A 89 11.76 -32.54 -9.07
CA LEU A 89 10.35 -32.48 -9.48
C LEU A 89 9.43 -33.24 -8.53
N ASP A 90 9.88 -34.39 -8.03
CA ASP A 90 9.18 -35.15 -6.97
C ASP A 90 9.13 -34.37 -5.65
N TYR A 91 10.18 -33.66 -5.29
CA TYR A 91 10.19 -32.73 -4.14
C TYR A 91 9.13 -31.63 -4.31
N LEU A 92 9.06 -30.99 -5.48
CA LEU A 92 8.06 -29.95 -5.76
C LEU A 92 6.63 -30.51 -5.74
N LYS A 93 6.40 -31.70 -6.27
CA LYS A 93 5.09 -32.37 -6.24
C LYS A 93 4.57 -32.57 -4.81
N ASN A 94 5.47 -32.77 -3.84
CA ASN A 94 5.15 -32.95 -2.42
C ASN A 94 5.41 -31.67 -1.60
N PHE A 95 5.52 -30.51 -2.26
CA PHE A 95 5.83 -29.25 -1.62
C PHE A 95 4.79 -28.88 -0.57
N LYS A 96 5.26 -28.50 0.59
CA LYS A 96 4.46 -27.88 1.67
C LYS A 96 5.23 -26.70 2.19
N PHE A 97 4.60 -25.55 2.28
CA PHE A 97 5.19 -24.38 2.88
C PHE A 97 5.35 -24.60 4.40
N THR A 98 6.57 -24.47 4.90
CA THR A 98 6.91 -24.73 6.31
C THR A 98 7.72 -23.59 6.94
N CYS A 99 7.76 -22.43 6.29
CA CYS A 99 8.53 -21.29 6.80
C CYS A 99 7.79 -20.58 7.95
N ASP A 100 8.58 -19.88 8.76
CA ASP A 100 8.11 -18.82 9.64
C ASP A 100 8.11 -17.51 8.86
N VAL A 101 7.10 -16.66 9.08
CA VAL A 101 6.97 -15.35 8.41
C VAL A 101 6.56 -14.29 9.42
N TRP A 102 7.27 -13.17 9.40
CA TRP A 102 6.92 -11.97 10.16
C TRP A 102 6.72 -10.80 9.22
N ALA A 103 5.78 -9.93 9.52
CA ALA A 103 5.59 -8.68 8.77
C ALA A 103 5.13 -7.54 9.68
N VAL A 104 5.39 -6.32 9.22
CA VAL A 104 4.78 -5.11 9.79
C VAL A 104 3.28 -5.12 9.45
N PRO A 105 2.38 -4.84 10.39
CA PRO A 105 0.94 -4.79 10.13
C PRO A 105 0.55 -3.75 9.08
N GLU A 106 -0.46 -4.08 8.27
CA GLU A 106 -0.99 -3.15 7.28
C GLU A 106 -1.50 -1.85 7.91
N GLY A 107 -1.30 -0.74 7.22
CA GLY A 107 -1.63 0.61 7.68
C GLY A 107 -0.52 1.28 8.50
N THR A 108 0.53 0.56 8.87
CA THR A 108 1.65 1.13 9.63
C THR A 108 2.58 1.93 8.72
N PRO A 109 2.99 3.16 9.08
CA PRO A 109 4.08 3.86 8.41
C PRO A 109 5.38 3.05 8.50
N ILE A 110 6.08 2.92 7.38
CA ILE A 110 7.35 2.19 7.24
C ILE A 110 8.41 3.07 6.59
N PHE A 111 9.67 2.77 6.89
CA PHE A 111 10.80 3.60 6.47
C PHE A 111 11.87 2.79 5.74
N PRO A 112 12.72 3.45 4.91
CA PRO A 112 13.79 2.77 4.18
C PRO A 112 14.76 2.01 5.09
N GLY A 113 15.13 0.79 4.68
CA GLY A 113 16.11 -0.05 5.37
C GLY A 113 15.54 -0.98 6.45
N GLU A 114 14.29 -0.81 6.84
CA GLU A 114 13.61 -1.69 7.78
C GLU A 114 13.27 -3.04 7.15
N PRO A 115 13.52 -4.19 7.84
CA PRO A 115 13.00 -5.48 7.42
C PRO A 115 11.48 -5.53 7.65
N ILE A 116 10.69 -5.13 6.63
CA ILE A 116 9.23 -5.04 6.72
C ILE A 116 8.55 -6.40 6.60
N VAL A 117 9.19 -7.37 5.93
CA VAL A 117 8.82 -8.79 5.93
C VAL A 117 10.09 -9.61 6.15
N THR A 118 10.04 -10.63 7.00
CA THR A 118 11.11 -11.64 7.14
C THR A 118 10.52 -13.02 6.94
N VAL A 119 11.17 -13.83 6.10
CA VAL A 119 10.84 -15.24 5.89
C VAL A 119 12.02 -16.07 6.37
N ARG A 120 11.75 -17.03 7.29
CA ARG A 120 12.73 -18.00 7.80
C ARG A 120 12.26 -19.41 7.49
N GLY A 121 13.09 -20.22 6.88
CA GLY A 121 12.76 -21.62 6.62
C GLY A 121 13.75 -22.27 5.66
N PRO A 122 13.44 -23.49 5.19
CA PRO A 122 14.26 -24.16 4.19
C PRO A 122 14.56 -23.21 3.01
N VAL A 123 15.83 -23.08 2.65
CA VAL A 123 16.28 -22.05 1.71
C VAL A 123 15.55 -22.11 0.36
N ILE A 124 15.18 -23.30 -0.10
CA ILE A 124 14.38 -23.50 -1.31
C ILE A 124 13.03 -22.79 -1.17
N GLN A 125 12.34 -22.99 -0.05
CA GLN A 125 11.02 -22.41 0.19
C GLN A 125 11.10 -20.89 0.42
N ALA A 126 12.04 -20.46 1.25
CA ALA A 126 12.21 -19.05 1.59
C ALA A 126 12.66 -18.21 0.38
N GLN A 127 13.45 -18.78 -0.54
CA GLN A 127 13.81 -18.11 -1.80
C GLN A 127 12.64 -18.10 -2.79
N PHE A 128 11.93 -19.22 -2.92
CA PHE A 128 10.86 -19.39 -3.92
C PHE A 128 9.74 -18.35 -3.80
N VAL A 129 9.47 -17.82 -2.64
CA VAL A 129 8.39 -16.85 -2.42
C VAL A 129 8.78 -15.39 -2.71
N GLU A 130 10.02 -15.12 -3.12
CA GLU A 130 10.54 -13.75 -3.36
C GLU A 130 9.62 -12.93 -4.26
N THR A 131 9.26 -13.46 -5.44
CA THR A 131 8.46 -12.72 -6.42
C THR A 131 7.11 -12.29 -5.84
N MET A 132 6.38 -13.18 -5.16
CA MET A 132 5.07 -12.85 -4.61
C MET A 132 5.12 -11.98 -3.35
N VAL A 133 6.15 -12.13 -2.51
CA VAL A 133 6.41 -11.19 -1.40
C VAL A 133 6.57 -9.78 -1.97
N LEU A 134 7.43 -9.63 -2.97
CA LEU A 134 7.69 -8.33 -3.60
C LEU A 134 6.46 -7.79 -4.32
N LEU A 135 5.79 -8.60 -5.13
CA LEU A 135 4.63 -8.18 -5.93
C LEU A 135 3.49 -7.66 -5.05
N SER A 136 3.12 -8.44 -4.03
CA SER A 136 2.01 -8.11 -3.14
C SER A 136 2.26 -6.83 -2.34
N ILE A 137 3.44 -6.73 -1.73
CA ILE A 137 3.77 -5.60 -0.86
C ILE A 137 4.12 -4.35 -1.68
N ASN A 138 4.91 -4.47 -2.76
CA ASN A 138 5.29 -3.31 -3.59
C ASN A 138 4.06 -2.59 -4.14
N HIS A 139 3.14 -3.32 -4.78
CA HIS A 139 1.99 -2.70 -5.41
C HIS A 139 1.07 -2.02 -4.39
N GLN A 140 0.64 -2.76 -3.37
CA GLN A 140 -0.32 -2.21 -2.41
C GLN A 140 0.30 -1.12 -1.52
N SER A 141 1.56 -1.27 -1.10
CA SER A 141 2.24 -0.20 -0.33
C SER A 141 2.46 1.06 -1.16
N LEU A 142 2.77 0.93 -2.46
CA LEU A 142 2.89 2.07 -3.37
C LEU A 142 1.57 2.85 -3.45
N ILE A 143 0.46 2.14 -3.73
CA ILE A 143 -0.84 2.77 -3.91
C ILE A 143 -1.37 3.36 -2.58
N ALA A 144 -1.20 2.65 -1.46
CA ALA A 144 -1.56 3.18 -0.14
C ALA A 144 -0.77 4.46 0.21
N THR A 145 0.54 4.48 -0.10
CA THR A 145 1.41 5.63 0.13
C THR A 145 1.00 6.82 -0.74
N LYS A 146 0.78 6.60 -2.05
CA LYS A 146 0.31 7.63 -2.97
C LYS A 146 -1.04 8.20 -2.52
N THR A 147 -1.95 7.31 -2.16
CA THR A 147 -3.27 7.71 -1.67
C THR A 147 -3.19 8.54 -0.40
N ASN A 148 -2.35 8.15 0.57
CA ASN A 148 -2.19 8.91 1.82
C ASN A 148 -1.68 10.33 1.55
N ARG A 149 -0.75 10.52 0.58
CA ARG A 149 -0.34 11.86 0.14
C ARG A 149 -1.52 12.66 -0.39
N ILE A 150 -2.33 12.07 -1.27
CA ILE A 150 -3.51 12.72 -1.87
C ILE A 150 -4.54 13.09 -0.80
N VAL A 151 -4.84 12.18 0.13
CA VAL A 151 -5.79 12.40 1.23
C VAL A 151 -5.33 13.55 2.14
N ARG A 152 -4.06 13.61 2.48
CA ARG A 152 -3.49 14.73 3.28
C ARG A 152 -3.55 16.06 2.51
N ALA A 153 -3.31 16.04 1.19
CA ALA A 153 -3.44 17.23 0.35
C ALA A 153 -4.88 17.76 0.27
N ALA A 154 -5.87 16.88 0.46
CA ALA A 154 -7.29 17.25 0.46
C ALA A 154 -7.73 18.03 1.72
N ASP A 155 -6.87 18.19 2.71
CA ASP A 155 -7.09 19.03 3.90
C ASP A 155 -8.46 18.75 4.56
N GLY A 156 -8.66 17.51 5.00
CA GLY A 156 -9.88 17.03 5.66
C GLY A 156 -11.07 16.74 4.73
N ARG A 157 -10.96 16.99 3.43
CA ARG A 157 -11.99 16.67 2.45
C ARG A 157 -11.92 15.21 2.03
N SER A 158 -13.07 14.65 1.68
CA SER A 158 -13.15 13.25 1.25
C SER A 158 -12.46 13.01 -0.08
N VAL A 159 -11.73 11.90 -0.20
CA VAL A 159 -11.14 11.42 -1.45
C VAL A 159 -11.74 10.06 -1.79
N MET A 160 -12.16 9.90 -3.04
CA MET A 160 -12.69 8.67 -3.63
C MET A 160 -11.74 8.16 -4.69
N GLU A 161 -11.51 6.84 -4.73
CA GLU A 161 -10.70 6.19 -5.76
C GLU A 161 -11.57 5.92 -7.02
N PHE A 162 -11.26 6.56 -8.13
CA PHE A 162 -12.00 6.44 -9.40
C PHE A 162 -11.13 5.94 -10.57
N GLY A 163 -10.07 5.19 -10.26
CA GLY A 163 -9.03 4.80 -11.21
C GLY A 163 -9.15 3.41 -11.82
N SER A 164 -10.13 2.58 -11.45
CA SER A 164 -10.21 1.16 -11.85
C SER A 164 -9.94 0.91 -13.34
N ARG A 165 -10.55 1.70 -14.24
CA ARG A 165 -10.39 1.59 -15.70
C ARG A 165 -9.02 2.04 -16.24
N ARG A 166 -8.15 2.58 -15.38
CA ARG A 166 -6.80 3.07 -15.70
C ARG A 166 -5.69 2.24 -15.04
N ALA A 167 -6.05 1.26 -14.22
CA ALA A 167 -5.09 0.39 -13.56
C ALA A 167 -4.38 -0.53 -14.55
N GLN A 168 -3.20 -1.01 -14.17
CA GLN A 168 -2.45 -2.02 -14.92
C GLN A 168 -2.98 -3.43 -14.60
N GLY A 169 -3.98 -3.85 -15.34
CA GLY A 169 -4.62 -5.13 -15.17
C GLY A 169 -5.73 -5.14 -14.12
N PHE A 170 -6.49 -6.24 -14.09
CA PHE A 170 -7.65 -6.37 -13.21
C PHE A 170 -7.26 -6.45 -11.73
N ASP A 171 -6.18 -7.15 -11.41
CA ASP A 171 -5.65 -7.25 -10.04
C ASP A 171 -5.17 -5.88 -9.56
N GLY A 172 -4.52 -5.10 -10.44
CA GLY A 172 -4.13 -3.72 -10.15
C GLY A 172 -5.32 -2.85 -9.78
N ALA A 173 -6.47 -3.04 -10.44
CA ALA A 173 -7.71 -2.36 -10.08
C ALA A 173 -8.27 -2.84 -8.73
N ILE A 174 -8.33 -4.15 -8.52
CA ILE A 174 -8.95 -4.77 -7.34
C ILE A 174 -8.14 -4.47 -6.08
N TYR A 175 -6.84 -4.81 -6.09
CA TYR A 175 -5.96 -4.60 -4.93
C TYR A 175 -5.52 -3.14 -4.77
N GLY A 176 -5.47 -2.39 -5.88
CA GLY A 176 -5.26 -0.94 -5.83
C GLY A 176 -6.38 -0.20 -5.11
N ALA A 177 -7.64 -0.57 -5.36
CA ALA A 177 -8.79 -0.03 -4.63
C ALA A 177 -8.73 -0.36 -3.12
N ARG A 178 -8.34 -1.60 -2.77
CA ARG A 178 -8.09 -2.01 -1.39
C ARG A 178 -7.01 -1.15 -0.72
N ALA A 179 -5.89 -1.00 -1.40
CA ALA A 179 -4.75 -0.21 -0.92
C ALA A 179 -5.10 1.28 -0.78
N ALA A 180 -5.84 1.84 -1.73
CA ALA A 180 -6.33 3.22 -1.65
C ALA A 180 -7.24 3.45 -0.44
N TYR A 181 -8.09 2.48 -0.10
CA TYR A 181 -8.91 2.56 1.10
C TYR A 181 -8.06 2.53 2.38
N ILE A 182 -7.03 1.67 2.46
CA ILE A 182 -6.04 1.68 3.57
C ILE A 182 -5.37 3.05 3.68
N GLY A 183 -4.96 3.65 2.55
CA GLY A 183 -4.31 4.96 2.49
C GLY A 183 -5.18 6.14 2.88
N GLY A 184 -6.51 5.94 3.03
CA GLY A 184 -7.44 6.94 3.55
C GLY A 184 -8.61 7.32 2.65
N CYS A 185 -8.72 6.80 1.40
CA CYS A 185 -9.93 6.98 0.59
C CYS A 185 -11.17 6.49 1.33
N ILE A 186 -12.33 7.12 1.04
CA ILE A 186 -13.60 6.74 1.67
C ILE A 186 -14.33 5.62 0.91
N GLY A 187 -13.92 5.33 -0.33
CA GLY A 187 -14.50 4.29 -1.18
C GLY A 187 -13.89 4.29 -2.57
N THR A 188 -14.41 3.42 -3.43
CA THR A 188 -13.88 3.15 -4.77
C THR A 188 -14.98 3.04 -5.83
N ALA A 189 -14.63 3.28 -7.10
CA ALA A 189 -15.48 2.92 -8.23
C ALA A 189 -15.41 1.41 -8.59
N CYS A 190 -14.53 0.63 -7.95
CA CYS A 190 -14.31 -0.78 -8.22
C CYS A 190 -15.31 -1.66 -7.46
N THR A 191 -16.45 -1.97 -8.06
CA THR A 191 -17.55 -2.73 -7.43
C THR A 191 -17.12 -4.10 -6.85
N ILE A 192 -16.21 -4.81 -7.51
CA ILE A 192 -15.72 -6.12 -7.00
C ILE A 192 -14.92 -5.96 -5.71
N SER A 193 -14.25 -4.82 -5.50
CA SER A 193 -13.50 -4.54 -4.27
C SER A 193 -14.40 -4.28 -3.07
N ASP A 194 -15.61 -3.73 -3.30
CA ASP A 194 -16.64 -3.68 -2.26
C ASP A 194 -17.04 -5.09 -1.84
N ARG A 195 -17.44 -5.92 -2.80
CA ARG A 195 -17.88 -7.30 -2.51
C ARG A 195 -16.80 -8.14 -1.81
N ARG A 196 -15.51 -7.99 -2.20
CA ARG A 196 -14.40 -8.81 -1.66
C ARG A 196 -13.84 -8.30 -0.35
N PHE A 197 -13.72 -7.01 -0.19
CA PHE A 197 -12.97 -6.38 0.91
C PHE A 197 -13.81 -5.41 1.75
N GLY A 198 -15.07 -5.15 1.35
CA GLY A 198 -15.91 -4.17 2.04
C GLY A 198 -15.45 -2.72 1.83
N VAL A 199 -14.77 -2.41 0.72
CA VAL A 199 -14.46 -1.03 0.33
C VAL A 199 -15.73 -0.42 -0.25
N PRO A 200 -16.33 0.63 0.35
CA PRO A 200 -17.61 1.16 -0.13
C PRO A 200 -17.58 1.52 -1.61
N ALA A 201 -18.49 0.93 -2.41
CA ALA A 201 -18.63 1.29 -3.81
C ALA A 201 -19.26 2.68 -3.93
N LEU A 202 -18.61 3.57 -4.68
CA LEU A 202 -19.02 4.95 -4.89
C LEU A 202 -19.03 5.29 -6.37
N GLY A 203 -19.96 6.12 -6.78
CA GLY A 203 -20.05 6.59 -8.14
C GLY A 203 -21.22 7.57 -8.30
N THR A 204 -21.26 8.22 -9.46
CA THR A 204 -22.34 9.09 -9.86
C THR A 204 -22.84 8.63 -11.25
N MET A 205 -22.78 9.48 -12.24
CA MET A 205 -23.09 9.17 -13.64
C MET A 205 -21.90 9.47 -14.54
N ALA A 206 -21.94 9.00 -15.78
CA ALA A 206 -21.06 9.43 -16.86
C ALA A 206 -21.77 10.44 -17.78
N HIS A 207 -21.00 11.16 -18.59
CA HIS A 207 -21.55 12.09 -19.59
C HIS A 207 -22.52 11.40 -20.57
N SER A 208 -22.31 10.11 -20.89
CA SER A 208 -23.21 9.33 -21.73
C SER A 208 -24.63 9.21 -21.18
N TRP A 209 -24.82 9.23 -19.85
CA TRP A 209 -26.14 9.31 -19.25
C TRP A 209 -26.86 10.59 -19.68
N VAL A 210 -26.18 11.74 -19.57
CA VAL A 210 -26.74 13.03 -19.93
C VAL A 210 -27.03 13.10 -21.44
N GLN A 211 -26.12 12.57 -22.26
CA GLN A 211 -26.23 12.59 -23.74
C GLN A 211 -27.32 11.65 -24.27
N LEU A 212 -27.79 10.67 -23.50
CA LEU A 212 -28.84 9.74 -23.91
C LEU A 212 -30.22 10.38 -23.93
N PHE A 213 -30.44 11.41 -23.14
CA PHE A 213 -31.73 12.12 -23.05
C PHE A 213 -31.79 13.30 -24.02
N ASP A 214 -33.00 13.72 -24.36
CA ASP A 214 -33.24 14.85 -25.28
C ASP A 214 -32.75 16.20 -24.71
N SER A 215 -32.65 16.30 -23.37
CA SER A 215 -32.09 17.45 -22.69
C SER A 215 -31.36 17.08 -21.40
N GLU A 216 -30.40 17.92 -20.98
CA GLU A 216 -29.70 17.83 -19.73
C GLU A 216 -30.65 17.85 -18.52
N TYR A 217 -31.71 18.66 -18.60
CA TYR A 217 -32.76 18.73 -17.57
C TYR A 217 -33.47 17.38 -17.40
N GLU A 218 -33.89 16.75 -18.49
CA GLU A 218 -34.55 15.43 -18.41
C GLU A 218 -33.64 14.33 -17.86
N ALA A 219 -32.36 14.34 -18.24
CA ALA A 219 -31.37 13.44 -17.71
C ALA A 219 -31.21 13.60 -16.18
N PHE A 220 -31.12 14.82 -15.71
CA PHE A 220 -30.99 15.15 -14.29
C PHE A 220 -32.27 14.82 -13.52
N LYS A 221 -33.42 15.12 -14.09
CA LYS A 221 -34.74 14.75 -13.52
C LYS A 221 -34.87 13.26 -13.35
N ALA A 222 -34.60 12.47 -14.37
CA ALA A 222 -34.67 11.00 -14.30
C ALA A 222 -33.71 10.44 -13.24
N TYR A 223 -32.50 10.99 -13.10
CA TYR A 223 -31.56 10.56 -12.08
C TYR A 223 -32.03 10.93 -10.65
N ALA A 224 -32.58 12.11 -10.47
CA ALA A 224 -33.10 12.57 -9.19
C ALA A 224 -34.34 11.76 -8.72
N GLU A 225 -35.20 11.36 -9.67
CA GLU A 225 -36.37 10.49 -9.39
C GLU A 225 -35.95 9.09 -8.95
N GLU A 226 -34.89 8.53 -9.56
CA GLU A 226 -34.39 7.17 -9.25
C GLU A 226 -33.52 7.13 -7.98
N TYR A 227 -32.68 8.15 -7.76
CA TYR A 227 -31.71 8.18 -6.65
C TYR A 227 -31.87 9.42 -5.74
N PRO A 228 -33.05 9.68 -5.15
CA PRO A 228 -33.32 10.92 -4.43
C PRO A 228 -32.45 11.11 -3.19
N HIS A 229 -32.06 10.01 -2.51
CA HIS A 229 -31.23 10.03 -1.30
C HIS A 229 -29.74 10.35 -1.57
N ASN A 230 -29.25 10.13 -2.79
CA ASN A 230 -27.84 10.28 -3.14
C ASN A 230 -27.67 10.96 -4.50
N CYS A 231 -28.52 11.94 -4.78
CA CYS A 231 -28.52 12.63 -6.06
C CYS A 231 -27.30 13.56 -6.18
N THR A 232 -26.30 13.12 -6.96
CA THR A 232 -25.14 13.92 -7.37
C THR A 232 -25.15 14.05 -8.88
N LEU A 233 -25.27 15.27 -9.41
CA LEU A 233 -25.45 15.54 -10.84
C LEU A 233 -24.13 15.98 -11.48
N LEU A 234 -23.78 15.41 -12.63
CA LEU A 234 -22.61 15.74 -13.44
C LEU A 234 -22.93 16.93 -14.35
N VAL A 235 -22.43 18.12 -14.00
CA VAL A 235 -22.92 19.40 -14.57
C VAL A 235 -22.07 19.98 -15.70
N ASP A 236 -21.03 19.25 -16.14
CA ASP A 236 -20.09 19.76 -17.15
C ASP A 236 -20.17 19.03 -18.51
N THR A 237 -21.30 18.35 -18.79
CA THR A 237 -21.49 17.70 -20.11
C THR A 237 -21.48 18.72 -21.24
N TYR A 238 -22.07 19.88 -21.04
CA TYR A 238 -22.12 20.94 -22.04
C TYR A 238 -21.51 22.27 -21.53
N ASN A 239 -22.16 22.93 -20.57
CA ASN A 239 -21.65 24.17 -19.98
C ASN A 239 -22.04 24.27 -18.50
N VAL A 240 -21.06 24.23 -17.63
CA VAL A 240 -21.26 24.22 -16.16
C VAL A 240 -22.15 25.36 -15.69
N LEU A 241 -21.85 26.62 -16.13
CA LEU A 241 -22.48 27.81 -15.57
C LEU A 241 -23.74 28.24 -16.31
N LYS A 242 -23.86 27.89 -17.62
CA LYS A 242 -24.99 28.32 -18.44
C LYS A 242 -26.11 27.30 -18.54
N SER A 243 -25.81 26.01 -18.35
CA SER A 243 -26.81 24.95 -18.41
C SER A 243 -26.72 23.95 -17.22
N GLY A 244 -25.56 23.39 -16.91
CA GLY A 244 -25.42 22.33 -15.92
C GLY A 244 -25.91 22.70 -14.53
N VAL A 245 -25.33 23.73 -13.91
CA VAL A 245 -25.75 24.19 -12.57
C VAL A 245 -27.17 24.77 -12.58
N PRO A 246 -27.60 25.59 -13.56
CA PRO A 246 -29.01 26.03 -13.66
C PRO A 246 -29.99 24.87 -13.76
N ASN A 247 -29.75 23.86 -14.60
CA ASN A 247 -30.63 22.69 -14.72
C ASN A 247 -30.61 21.83 -13.45
N ALA A 248 -29.46 21.69 -12.79
CA ALA A 248 -29.37 20.99 -11.49
C ALA A 248 -30.24 21.70 -10.43
N ILE A 249 -30.12 23.03 -10.27
CA ILE A 249 -30.93 23.82 -9.34
C ILE A 249 -32.40 23.70 -9.67
N ARG A 250 -32.77 23.72 -10.95
CA ARG A 250 -34.16 23.54 -11.38
C ARG A 250 -34.70 22.17 -10.96
N VAL A 251 -33.96 21.09 -11.20
CA VAL A 251 -34.34 19.70 -10.77
C VAL A 251 -34.41 19.58 -9.26
N PHE A 252 -33.50 20.20 -8.51
CA PHE A 252 -33.56 20.19 -7.05
C PHE A 252 -34.87 20.82 -6.54
N ASN A 253 -35.25 21.96 -7.10
CA ASN A 253 -36.49 22.63 -6.69
C ASN A 253 -37.75 21.93 -7.20
N GLU A 254 -37.77 21.38 -8.40
CA GLU A 254 -38.98 20.79 -9.01
C GLU A 254 -39.18 19.32 -8.64
N VAL A 255 -38.09 18.57 -8.28
CA VAL A 255 -38.15 17.14 -8.05
C VAL A 255 -37.81 16.75 -6.60
N LEU A 256 -36.64 17.15 -6.08
CA LEU A 256 -36.17 16.70 -4.78
C LEU A 256 -36.91 17.38 -3.62
N VAL A 257 -36.96 18.72 -3.62
CA VAL A 257 -37.57 19.50 -2.53
C VAL A 257 -39.04 19.17 -2.30
N PRO A 258 -39.88 19.02 -3.34
CA PRO A 258 -41.28 18.65 -3.13
C PRO A 258 -41.48 17.25 -2.53
N GLN A 259 -40.48 16.36 -2.70
CA GLN A 259 -40.46 15.01 -2.12
C GLN A 259 -39.82 14.96 -0.73
N GLY A 260 -39.36 16.10 -0.20
CA GLY A 260 -38.69 16.20 1.11
C GLY A 260 -37.20 15.81 1.09
N PHE A 261 -36.57 15.76 -0.10
CA PHE A 261 -35.15 15.44 -0.24
C PHE A 261 -34.29 16.68 -0.47
N ARG A 262 -33.01 16.58 -0.13
CA ARG A 262 -31.99 17.58 -0.43
C ARG A 262 -30.97 16.97 -1.41
N PRO A 263 -30.37 17.77 -2.32
CA PRO A 263 -29.34 17.28 -3.23
C PRO A 263 -28.09 16.83 -2.44
N ALA A 264 -27.52 15.67 -2.80
CA ALA A 264 -26.25 15.25 -2.24
C ALA A 264 -25.09 16.09 -2.79
N GLY A 265 -25.12 16.43 -4.08
CA GLY A 265 -24.08 17.26 -4.68
C GLY A 265 -24.21 17.50 -6.18
N ILE A 266 -23.20 18.23 -6.68
CA ILE A 266 -22.88 18.32 -8.10
C ILE A 266 -21.44 17.84 -8.30
N ARG A 267 -21.11 17.36 -9.51
CA ARG A 267 -19.76 16.96 -9.90
C ARG A 267 -19.28 17.77 -11.10
N ILE A 268 -18.04 18.25 -11.02
CA ILE A 268 -17.32 18.96 -12.08
C ILE A 268 -16.11 18.13 -12.47
N ASP A 269 -16.05 17.69 -13.73
CA ASP A 269 -15.03 16.75 -14.25
C ASP A 269 -14.09 17.40 -15.27
N SER A 270 -14.32 18.65 -15.64
CA SER A 270 -13.56 19.36 -16.70
C SER A 270 -13.51 20.87 -16.51
N GLY A 271 -12.61 21.53 -17.26
CA GLY A 271 -12.41 22.97 -17.23
C GLY A 271 -11.55 23.46 -16.06
N ASP A 272 -11.57 24.80 -15.84
CA ASP A 272 -10.92 25.38 -14.66
C ASP A 272 -11.77 25.13 -13.40
N ILE A 273 -11.50 24.02 -12.71
CA ILE A 273 -12.30 23.58 -11.57
C ILE A 273 -12.27 24.63 -10.44
N THR A 274 -11.14 25.32 -10.23
CA THR A 274 -11.04 26.38 -9.21
C THR A 274 -12.01 27.51 -9.47
N TYR A 275 -12.03 28.02 -10.70
CA TYR A 275 -12.96 29.07 -11.11
C TYR A 275 -14.41 28.58 -11.11
N LEU A 276 -14.67 27.41 -11.73
CA LEU A 276 -16.00 26.84 -11.86
C LEU A 276 -16.64 26.51 -10.51
N SER A 277 -15.88 25.90 -9.57
CA SER A 277 -16.40 25.56 -8.24
C SER A 277 -16.82 26.80 -7.43
N ARG A 278 -16.05 27.89 -7.51
CA ARG A 278 -16.42 29.17 -6.86
C ARG A 278 -17.71 29.77 -7.42
N LYS A 279 -17.87 29.71 -8.74
CA LYS A 279 -19.10 30.22 -9.38
C LYS A 279 -20.30 29.33 -9.11
N ALA A 280 -20.12 28.01 -9.24
CA ALA A 280 -21.16 27.02 -8.91
C ALA A 280 -21.62 27.13 -7.48
N ARG A 281 -20.68 27.25 -6.49
CA ARG A 281 -21.01 27.44 -5.07
C ARG A 281 -21.89 28.65 -4.86
N LYS A 282 -21.53 29.79 -5.46
CA LYS A 282 -22.36 31.00 -5.36
C LYS A 282 -23.76 30.77 -5.93
N MET A 283 -23.91 30.13 -7.09
CA MET A 283 -25.20 29.86 -7.70
C MET A 283 -26.08 28.94 -6.83
N LEU A 284 -25.45 27.91 -6.22
CA LEU A 284 -26.13 27.00 -5.32
C LEU A 284 -26.59 27.73 -4.03
N ASP A 285 -25.73 28.58 -3.45
CA ASP A 285 -26.05 29.38 -2.26
C ASP A 285 -27.18 30.35 -2.51
N ASP A 286 -27.09 31.10 -3.66
CA ASP A 286 -28.14 32.05 -4.08
C ASP A 286 -29.50 31.35 -4.28
N ALA A 287 -29.49 30.02 -4.55
CA ALA A 287 -30.71 29.22 -4.73
C ALA A 287 -31.15 28.47 -3.45
N GLY A 288 -30.47 28.64 -2.29
CA GLY A 288 -30.81 28.03 -1.02
C GLY A 288 -30.30 26.58 -0.85
N PHE A 289 -29.21 26.22 -1.55
CA PHE A 289 -28.58 24.90 -1.51
C PHE A 289 -27.14 24.95 -0.97
N GLU A 290 -26.93 25.62 0.17
CA GLU A 290 -25.62 25.75 0.83
C GLU A 290 -25.08 24.38 1.28
N ASP A 291 -25.96 23.42 1.52
CA ASP A 291 -25.65 22.04 1.92
C ASP A 291 -25.26 21.13 0.74
N CYS A 292 -25.58 21.51 -0.50
CA CYS A 292 -25.21 20.77 -1.70
C CYS A 292 -23.70 20.72 -1.88
N LYS A 293 -23.11 19.52 -1.91
CA LYS A 293 -21.66 19.33 -2.02
C LYS A 293 -21.16 19.50 -3.45
N ILE A 294 -19.90 19.94 -3.60
CA ILE A 294 -19.22 20.02 -4.90
C ILE A 294 -18.10 18.99 -4.91
N CYS A 295 -18.21 18.02 -5.83
CA CYS A 295 -17.19 17.01 -6.10
C CYS A 295 -16.35 17.44 -7.30
N ALA A 296 -15.04 17.44 -7.19
CA ALA A 296 -14.12 17.63 -8.31
C ALA A 296 -13.49 16.31 -8.73
N SER A 297 -13.33 16.10 -10.03
CA SER A 297 -12.63 14.93 -10.57
C SER A 297 -11.87 15.32 -11.85
N ASN A 298 -11.13 14.36 -12.43
CA ASN A 298 -10.27 14.51 -13.61
C ASN A 298 -8.84 14.97 -13.33
N SER A 299 -7.87 14.10 -13.64
CA SER A 299 -6.42 14.35 -13.65
C SER A 299 -5.85 14.94 -12.36
N LEU A 300 -6.49 14.66 -11.23
CA LEU A 300 -6.10 15.17 -9.92
C LEU A 300 -4.97 14.34 -9.31
N ASP A 301 -4.08 15.03 -8.59
CA ASP A 301 -3.07 14.48 -7.70
C ASP A 301 -2.90 15.39 -6.47
N GLU A 302 -1.99 15.04 -5.58
CA GLU A 302 -1.72 15.82 -4.35
C GLU A 302 -1.29 17.27 -4.63
N TYR A 303 -0.56 17.53 -5.70
CA TYR A 303 -0.07 18.85 -6.04
C TYR A 303 -1.21 19.74 -6.57
N ILE A 304 -1.99 19.20 -7.50
CA ILE A 304 -3.13 19.92 -8.09
C ILE A 304 -4.20 20.18 -7.04
N ILE A 305 -4.51 19.22 -6.20
CA ILE A 305 -5.50 19.40 -5.10
C ILE A 305 -5.05 20.51 -4.17
N ARG A 306 -3.80 20.47 -3.69
CA ARG A 306 -3.23 21.51 -2.83
C ARG A 306 -3.29 22.89 -3.46
N ASP A 307 -2.88 23.00 -4.73
CA ASP A 307 -2.86 24.26 -5.46
C ASP A 307 -4.28 24.83 -5.66
N MET A 308 -5.23 23.99 -6.05
CA MET A 308 -6.65 24.38 -6.17
C MET A 308 -7.19 24.93 -4.84
N LEU A 309 -6.90 24.27 -3.72
CA LEU A 309 -7.35 24.70 -2.39
C LEU A 309 -6.70 26.03 -1.98
N MET A 310 -5.41 26.20 -2.23
CA MET A 310 -4.70 27.45 -2.00
C MET A 310 -5.29 28.61 -2.82
N GLN A 311 -5.76 28.35 -4.03
CA GLN A 311 -6.44 29.32 -4.88
C GLN A 311 -7.91 29.55 -4.51
N GLY A 312 -8.39 28.89 -3.45
CA GLY A 312 -9.75 29.09 -2.90
C GLY A 312 -10.85 28.34 -3.63
N ALA A 313 -10.55 27.19 -4.27
CA ALA A 313 -11.56 26.29 -4.81
C ALA A 313 -12.61 25.92 -3.74
N LYS A 314 -13.87 25.88 -4.13
CA LYS A 314 -15.00 25.52 -3.27
C LYS A 314 -15.42 24.09 -3.55
N VAL A 315 -14.54 23.16 -3.17
CA VAL A 315 -14.71 21.71 -3.40
C VAL A 315 -14.83 21.01 -2.03
N ASP A 316 -15.76 20.09 -1.90
CA ASP A 316 -16.02 19.32 -0.67
C ASP A 316 -15.46 17.89 -0.75
N SER A 317 -15.26 17.36 -1.97
CA SER A 317 -14.72 16.02 -2.17
C SER A 317 -14.00 15.89 -3.53
N PHE A 318 -13.11 14.91 -3.62
CA PHE A 318 -12.29 14.65 -4.79
C PHE A 318 -12.47 13.21 -5.28
N GLY A 319 -12.76 13.03 -6.57
CA GLY A 319 -12.68 11.76 -7.27
C GLY A 319 -11.33 11.65 -8.00
N VAL A 320 -10.41 10.84 -7.49
CA VAL A 320 -9.06 10.73 -8.04
C VAL A 320 -8.89 9.39 -8.75
N GLY A 321 -8.49 9.42 -10.00
CA GLY A 321 -8.43 8.23 -10.85
C GLY A 321 -7.02 7.79 -11.21
N GLU A 322 -6.63 8.10 -12.47
CA GLU A 322 -5.39 7.62 -13.10
C GLU A 322 -4.14 7.84 -12.24
N ARG A 323 -3.92 9.06 -11.78
CA ARG A 323 -2.69 9.42 -11.06
C ARG A 323 -2.55 8.76 -9.69
N LEU A 324 -3.67 8.34 -9.08
CA LEU A 324 -3.68 7.56 -7.86
C LEU A 324 -3.40 6.08 -8.15
N ILE A 325 -4.24 5.45 -8.99
CA ILE A 325 -4.21 3.98 -9.17
C ILE A 325 -2.95 3.48 -9.88
N THR A 326 -2.27 4.34 -10.62
CA THR A 326 -1.00 4.02 -11.29
C THR A 326 0.22 4.57 -10.55
N SER A 327 0.03 5.38 -9.50
CA SER A 327 1.10 6.18 -8.90
C SER A 327 1.98 6.84 -9.96
N SER A 328 1.35 7.56 -10.89
CA SER A 328 1.94 7.97 -12.18
C SER A 328 3.23 8.79 -12.08
N SER A 329 3.43 9.51 -10.98
CA SER A 329 4.66 10.29 -10.71
C SER A 329 5.86 9.39 -10.42
N GLU A 330 5.64 8.28 -9.70
CA GLU A 330 6.66 7.27 -9.41
C GLU A 330 5.99 5.89 -9.28
N PRO A 331 5.94 5.09 -10.38
CA PRO A 331 5.13 3.88 -10.44
C PRO A 331 5.80 2.64 -9.84
N VAL A 332 6.94 2.79 -9.15
CA VAL A 332 7.72 1.67 -8.60
C VAL A 332 8.03 1.92 -7.13
N PHE A 333 7.62 1.01 -6.24
CA PHE A 333 7.96 1.06 -4.81
C PHE A 333 9.43 0.72 -4.55
N GLY A 334 9.99 -0.21 -5.33
CA GLY A 334 11.41 -0.55 -5.29
C GLY A 334 11.82 -1.39 -4.07
N GLY A 335 10.91 -2.19 -3.53
CA GLY A 335 11.23 -3.21 -2.53
C GLY A 335 12.20 -4.25 -3.06
N VAL A 336 13.01 -4.80 -2.18
CA VAL A 336 13.99 -5.86 -2.46
C VAL A 336 13.91 -6.95 -1.40
N TYR A 337 14.27 -8.18 -1.79
CA TYR A 337 14.26 -9.35 -0.92
C TYR A 337 15.66 -9.96 -0.88
N LYS A 338 16.29 -10.07 0.30
CA LYS A 338 17.70 -10.43 0.39
C LYS A 338 17.99 -11.36 1.56
N LEU A 339 18.89 -12.34 1.30
CA LEU A 339 19.41 -13.23 2.34
C LEU A 339 20.17 -12.41 3.39
N ALA A 340 19.79 -12.57 4.66
CA ALA A 340 20.35 -11.86 5.81
C ALA A 340 21.13 -12.78 6.75
N ALA A 341 20.77 -14.07 6.81
CA ALA A 341 21.46 -15.07 7.60
C ALA A 341 21.16 -16.48 7.10
N VAL A 342 21.98 -17.45 7.53
CA VAL A 342 21.69 -18.88 7.44
C VAL A 342 21.86 -19.51 8.82
N GLU A 343 21.16 -20.62 9.08
CA GLU A 343 21.23 -21.35 10.34
C GLU A 343 21.92 -22.71 10.12
N LYS A 344 22.87 -23.02 10.97
CA LYS A 344 23.51 -24.33 11.01
C LYS A 344 22.60 -25.37 11.68
N PRO A 345 22.87 -26.68 11.47
CA PRO A 345 22.10 -27.73 12.13
C PRO A 345 22.11 -27.68 13.67
N ASP A 346 23.13 -27.05 14.28
CA ASP A 346 23.22 -26.82 15.71
C ASP A 346 22.44 -25.59 16.22
N GLY A 347 21.72 -24.91 15.32
CA GLY A 347 20.95 -23.69 15.63
C GLY A 347 21.78 -22.40 15.59
N THR A 348 23.07 -22.46 15.29
CA THR A 348 23.92 -21.25 15.19
C THR A 348 23.55 -20.43 13.97
N ILE A 349 23.18 -19.18 14.17
CA ILE A 349 22.85 -18.24 13.09
C ILE A 349 24.15 -17.62 12.57
N ILE A 350 24.40 -17.78 11.27
CA ILE A 350 25.54 -17.16 10.55
C ILE A 350 25.01 -15.98 9.73
N PRO A 351 25.40 -14.77 10.06
CA PRO A 351 24.99 -13.58 9.31
C PRO A 351 25.53 -13.61 7.88
N LYS A 352 24.74 -13.08 6.95
CA LYS A 352 25.10 -12.93 5.55
C LYS A 352 24.94 -11.47 5.13
N ILE A 353 25.94 -10.93 4.43
CA ILE A 353 25.94 -9.56 3.96
C ILE A 353 26.26 -9.53 2.47
N LYS A 354 25.49 -8.73 1.72
CA LYS A 354 25.86 -8.38 0.36
C LYS A 354 26.65 -7.07 0.39
N ILE A 355 27.89 -7.11 -0.06
CA ILE A 355 28.75 -5.94 -0.28
C ILE A 355 28.61 -5.51 -1.73
N SER A 356 28.58 -4.21 -1.97
CA SER A 356 28.42 -3.62 -3.30
C SER A 356 29.20 -2.32 -3.37
N GLU A 357 29.77 -2.01 -4.52
CA GLU A 357 30.39 -0.71 -4.80
C GLU A 357 29.43 0.46 -4.55
N ASN A 358 28.14 0.25 -4.82
CA ASN A 358 27.11 1.18 -4.40
C ASN A 358 26.74 0.93 -2.94
N VAL A 359 27.21 1.78 -2.04
CA VAL A 359 26.99 1.70 -0.59
C VAL A 359 25.49 1.57 -0.21
N ALA A 360 24.60 2.23 -0.97
CA ALA A 360 23.15 2.13 -0.76
C ALA A 360 22.57 0.71 -1.03
N LYS A 361 23.36 -0.17 -1.63
CA LYS A 361 22.99 -1.58 -1.90
C LYS A 361 23.56 -2.56 -0.88
N ILE A 362 24.36 -2.10 0.08
CA ILE A 362 24.88 -2.92 1.17
C ILE A 362 23.70 -3.30 2.08
N THR A 363 23.56 -4.59 2.37
CA THR A 363 22.46 -5.09 3.21
C THR A 363 22.80 -5.03 4.69
N THR A 364 21.79 -5.04 5.55
CA THR A 364 21.97 -5.24 7.00
C THR A 364 21.81 -6.71 7.30
N PRO A 365 22.86 -7.38 7.84
CA PRO A 365 22.87 -8.83 8.10
C PRO A 365 22.03 -9.19 9.33
N CYS A 366 22.02 -10.48 9.69
CA CYS A 366 21.43 -11.10 10.87
C CYS A 366 19.92 -11.30 10.81
N PHE A 367 19.40 -12.10 11.73
CA PHE A 367 17.98 -12.14 12.06
C PHE A 367 17.67 -10.96 12.99
N LYS A 368 16.74 -10.11 12.58
CA LYS A 368 16.51 -8.78 13.15
C LYS A 368 15.10 -8.59 13.67
N GLU A 369 14.92 -7.58 14.53
CA GLU A 369 13.63 -7.05 14.96
C GLU A 369 13.61 -5.54 14.73
N VAL A 370 12.42 -4.96 14.58
CA VAL A 370 12.21 -3.51 14.45
C VAL A 370 11.38 -3.02 15.62
N TRP A 371 11.92 -2.03 16.31
CA TRP A 371 11.27 -1.38 17.44
C TRP A 371 10.97 0.08 17.08
N ARG A 372 9.73 0.52 17.28
CA ARG A 372 9.38 1.95 17.23
C ARG A 372 9.38 2.54 18.63
N ILE A 373 10.09 3.64 18.77
CA ILE A 373 10.21 4.37 20.02
C ILE A 373 9.25 5.55 19.97
N PHE A 374 8.35 5.61 20.95
CA PHE A 374 7.38 6.68 21.12
C PHE A 374 7.69 7.49 22.37
N ASP A 375 7.56 8.79 22.29
CA ASP A 375 7.56 9.69 23.43
C ASP A 375 6.29 9.44 24.27
N ARG A 376 6.42 9.22 25.58
CA ARG A 376 5.27 8.90 26.45
C ARG A 376 4.36 10.11 26.74
N GLU A 377 4.83 11.33 26.56
CA GLU A 377 4.04 12.54 26.81
C GLU A 377 3.21 12.95 25.60
N THR A 378 3.80 12.83 24.42
CA THR A 378 3.18 13.31 23.16
C THR A 378 2.61 12.17 22.30
N ASP A 379 2.93 10.92 22.61
CA ASP A 379 2.68 9.71 21.79
C ASP A 379 3.24 9.81 20.36
N LYS A 380 4.20 10.70 20.12
CA LYS A 380 4.87 10.86 18.83
C LYS A 380 6.01 9.86 18.67
N ALA A 381 6.12 9.29 17.46
CA ALA A 381 7.21 8.39 17.10
C ALA A 381 8.53 9.16 16.98
N ILE A 382 9.53 8.79 17.80
CA ILE A 382 10.84 9.44 17.85
C ILE A 382 11.78 8.86 16.78
N ALA A 383 11.87 7.52 16.74
CA ALA A 383 12.78 6.77 15.87
C ALA A 383 12.35 5.32 15.78
N ASP A 384 12.82 4.63 14.75
CA ASP A 384 12.80 3.17 14.71
C ASP A 384 14.21 2.64 14.94
N VAL A 385 14.32 1.54 15.69
CA VAL A 385 15.61 0.89 15.98
C VAL A 385 15.54 -0.55 15.50
N ILE A 386 16.45 -0.89 14.59
CA ILE A 386 16.65 -2.26 14.14
C ILE A 386 17.66 -2.92 15.07
N THR A 387 17.26 -4.03 15.70
CA THR A 387 18.09 -4.79 16.65
C THR A 387 18.36 -6.21 16.14
N LEU A 388 19.25 -6.94 16.79
CA LEU A 388 19.20 -8.41 16.71
C LEU A 388 17.86 -8.90 17.28
N ASN A 389 17.35 -10.01 16.77
CA ASN A 389 16.00 -10.49 17.14
C ASN A 389 15.86 -10.85 18.63
N ASP A 390 16.96 -11.23 19.29
CA ASP A 390 17.02 -11.57 20.71
C ASP A 390 17.23 -10.36 21.64
N GLU A 391 17.49 -9.16 21.08
CA GLU A 391 17.61 -7.95 21.88
C GLU A 391 16.21 -7.42 22.27
N VAL A 392 16.14 -6.92 23.50
CA VAL A 392 14.95 -6.23 24.03
C VAL A 392 15.34 -4.83 24.43
N ILE A 393 14.60 -3.85 23.96
CA ILE A 393 14.75 -2.47 24.41
C ILE A 393 13.96 -2.32 25.71
N ASP A 394 14.68 -2.06 26.80
CA ASP A 394 14.11 -1.79 28.13
C ASP A 394 13.71 -0.30 28.18
N ASP A 395 12.42 -0.04 28.06
CA ASP A 395 11.87 1.33 27.99
C ASP A 395 11.69 2.00 29.38
N GLU A 396 12.10 1.31 30.46
CA GLU A 396 12.21 1.88 31.79
C GLU A 396 13.61 2.49 32.07
N LYS A 397 14.54 2.36 31.09
CA LYS A 397 15.92 2.89 31.20
C LYS A 397 16.24 3.81 30.03
N PRO A 398 17.10 4.82 30.23
CA PRO A 398 17.59 5.63 29.12
C PRO A 398 18.19 4.77 28.01
N TYR A 399 17.82 5.04 26.76
CA TYR A 399 18.33 4.34 25.59
C TYR A 399 19.00 5.32 24.61
N THR A 400 20.20 4.97 24.13
CA THR A 400 20.92 5.83 23.19
C THR A 400 20.72 5.33 21.75
N ILE A 401 20.08 6.15 20.93
CA ILE A 401 19.94 6.00 19.48
C ILE A 401 21.06 6.75 18.76
N PHE A 402 21.47 6.28 17.59
CA PHE A 402 22.48 6.93 16.78
C PHE A 402 22.34 6.61 15.29
N ASP A 403 22.64 7.58 14.43
CA ASP A 403 22.66 7.38 12.98
C ASP A 403 23.77 6.37 12.61
N PRO A 404 23.45 5.21 12.00
CA PRO A 404 24.42 4.17 11.69
C PRO A 404 25.51 4.60 10.69
N ASN A 405 25.25 5.64 9.88
CA ASN A 405 26.19 6.19 8.90
C ASN A 405 26.96 7.39 9.44
N HIS A 406 26.45 8.06 10.49
CA HIS A 406 27.01 9.27 11.10
C HIS A 406 27.02 9.13 12.63
N THR A 407 27.82 8.22 13.14
CA THR A 407 27.78 7.76 14.55
C THR A 407 27.99 8.83 15.61
N TRP A 408 28.46 10.03 15.23
CA TRP A 408 28.51 11.20 16.12
C TRP A 408 27.13 11.84 16.37
N LYS A 409 26.14 11.59 15.50
CA LYS A 409 24.76 12.01 15.71
C LYS A 409 24.09 11.01 16.66
N ARG A 410 24.10 11.35 17.93
CA ARG A 410 23.55 10.50 19.00
C ARG A 410 22.52 11.26 19.82
N LYS A 411 21.53 10.56 20.32
CA LYS A 411 20.53 11.09 21.25
C LYS A 411 20.20 10.01 22.29
N THR A 412 20.28 10.38 23.56
CA THR A 412 19.72 9.54 24.63
C THR A 412 18.26 9.91 24.81
N VAL A 413 17.37 8.94 24.69
CA VAL A 413 15.93 9.07 24.93
C VAL A 413 15.59 8.53 26.30
N GLU A 414 14.73 9.25 26.99
CA GLU A 414 14.17 8.94 28.30
C GLU A 414 12.66 9.10 28.24
N ASN A 415 11.92 8.54 29.17
CA ASN A 415 10.46 8.60 29.22
C ASN A 415 9.79 8.22 27.87
N PHE A 416 10.19 7.08 27.32
CA PHE A 416 9.68 6.57 26.05
C PHE A 416 8.97 5.22 26.23
N ARG A 417 8.27 4.79 25.19
CA ARG A 417 7.68 3.47 25.04
C ARG A 417 8.26 2.81 23.80
N ALA A 418 8.77 1.59 23.93
CA ALA A 418 9.29 0.81 22.81
C ALA A 418 8.30 -0.26 22.38
N VAL A 419 7.97 -0.33 21.10
CA VAL A 419 7.00 -1.28 20.56
C VAL A 419 7.63 -2.06 19.42
N ARG A 420 7.56 -3.39 19.49
CA ARG A 420 7.91 -4.25 18.34
C ARG A 420 6.89 -4.02 17.23
N LEU A 421 7.38 -3.73 16.02
CA LEU A 421 6.50 -3.43 14.89
C LEU A 421 5.99 -4.68 14.19
N ARG A 422 6.77 -5.76 14.13
CA ARG A 422 6.42 -6.94 13.35
C ARG A 422 5.60 -7.95 14.16
N THR A 423 4.68 -8.61 13.47
CA THR A 423 3.89 -9.73 14.00
C THR A 423 4.22 -11.01 13.23
N GLN A 424 4.18 -12.15 13.91
CA GLN A 424 4.37 -13.44 13.26
C GLN A 424 3.08 -13.85 12.53
N LEU A 425 3.18 -14.05 11.21
CA LEU A 425 2.07 -14.44 10.34
C LEU A 425 1.99 -15.95 10.13
N PHE A 426 3.15 -16.62 10.08
CA PHE A 426 3.27 -18.08 9.96
C PHE A 426 4.31 -18.59 10.94
N LYS A 427 4.05 -19.78 11.49
CA LYS A 427 4.98 -20.53 12.30
C LYS A 427 5.02 -21.98 11.84
N ASN A 428 6.20 -22.44 11.39
CA ASN A 428 6.37 -23.76 10.78
C ASN A 428 5.33 -24.07 9.68
N GLY A 429 4.97 -23.05 8.88
CA GLY A 429 3.95 -23.14 7.84
C GLY A 429 2.50 -23.05 8.33
N GLU A 430 2.26 -23.04 9.63
CA GLU A 430 0.92 -22.82 10.18
C GLU A 430 0.58 -21.32 10.16
N CYS A 431 -0.55 -20.97 9.57
CA CYS A 431 -1.02 -19.58 9.49
C CYS A 431 -1.55 -19.11 10.85
N LEU A 432 -0.91 -18.09 11.41
CA LEU A 432 -1.30 -17.42 12.65
C LEU A 432 -2.03 -16.10 12.39
N TYR A 433 -2.08 -15.64 11.13
CA TYR A 433 -2.69 -14.37 10.77
C TYR A 433 -4.17 -14.35 11.11
N GLN A 434 -4.59 -13.27 11.77
CA GLN A 434 -6.00 -13.01 12.05
C GLN A 434 -6.48 -11.87 11.15
N PRO A 435 -7.40 -12.14 10.20
CA PRO A 435 -7.94 -11.10 9.33
C PRO A 435 -8.60 -9.98 10.14
N ARG A 436 -8.30 -8.73 9.76
CA ARG A 436 -8.91 -7.54 10.36
C ARG A 436 -9.88 -6.92 9.35
N ALA A 437 -10.98 -6.35 9.83
CA ALA A 437 -11.84 -5.54 8.96
C ALA A 437 -11.02 -4.43 8.29
N LEU A 438 -11.19 -4.23 6.99
CA LEU A 438 -10.40 -3.25 6.24
C LEU A 438 -10.63 -1.81 6.75
N SER A 439 -11.83 -1.52 7.26
CA SER A 439 -12.13 -0.25 7.95
C SER A 439 -11.28 -0.04 9.21
N ALA A 440 -10.98 -1.11 9.95
CA ALA A 440 -10.10 -1.05 11.11
C ALA A 440 -8.63 -0.84 10.69
N ILE A 441 -8.20 -1.42 9.57
CA ILE A 441 -6.85 -1.19 9.01
C ILE A 441 -6.73 0.27 8.55
N ARG A 442 -7.75 0.81 7.88
CA ARG A 442 -7.79 2.22 7.48
C ARG A 442 -7.72 3.16 8.70
N ALA A 443 -8.52 2.90 9.73
CA ALA A 443 -8.48 3.69 10.97
C ALA A 443 -7.11 3.62 11.65
N HIS A 444 -6.49 2.43 11.68
CA HIS A 444 -5.13 2.24 12.17
C HIS A 444 -4.11 3.06 11.36
N CYS A 445 -4.22 3.06 10.03
CA CYS A 445 -3.32 3.85 9.17
C CYS A 445 -3.39 5.34 9.52
N LEU A 446 -4.57 5.92 9.60
CA LEU A 446 -4.75 7.34 9.92
C LEU A 446 -4.17 7.66 11.30
N ALA A 447 -4.49 6.85 12.32
CA ALA A 447 -3.97 7.02 13.67
C ALA A 447 -2.43 6.87 13.73
N GLN A 448 -1.85 5.94 13.00
CA GLN A 448 -0.38 5.76 12.97
C GLN A 448 0.33 6.90 12.25
N VAL A 449 -0.23 7.45 11.18
CA VAL A 449 0.31 8.64 10.50
C VAL A 449 0.28 9.85 11.45
N ASP A 450 -0.76 9.99 12.26
CA ASP A 450 -0.87 11.06 13.25
C ASP A 450 0.19 10.98 14.36
N THR A 451 0.83 9.82 14.58
CA THR A 451 1.97 9.72 15.51
C THR A 451 3.27 10.31 14.95
N LEU A 452 3.36 10.53 13.65
CA LEU A 452 4.55 11.14 13.05
C LEU A 452 4.60 12.65 13.31
N TRP A 453 5.82 13.21 13.37
CA TRP A 453 6.04 14.64 13.46
C TRP A 453 5.65 15.33 12.15
N GLU A 454 5.21 16.57 12.22
CA GLU A 454 4.81 17.37 11.04
C GLU A 454 5.93 17.48 10.01
N GLU A 455 7.19 17.57 10.47
CA GLU A 455 8.36 17.63 9.61
C GLU A 455 8.52 16.40 8.73
N VAL A 456 8.19 15.22 9.24
CA VAL A 456 8.24 13.96 8.50
C VAL A 456 7.08 13.84 7.49
N THR A 457 5.96 14.48 7.79
CA THR A 457 4.77 14.42 6.93
C THR A 457 4.70 15.50 5.86
N ARG A 458 5.66 16.40 5.74
CA ARG A 458 5.71 17.44 4.70
C ARG A 458 5.64 16.86 3.31
N PHE A 459 5.00 17.59 2.39
CA PHE A 459 4.91 17.19 0.97
C PHE A 459 6.24 17.31 0.23
N GLU A 460 6.97 18.37 0.53
CA GLU A 460 8.23 18.71 -0.11
C GLU A 460 9.31 18.80 0.96
N ASN A 461 10.47 18.23 0.66
CA ASN A 461 11.62 18.19 1.54
C ASN A 461 11.26 17.78 3.00
N PRO A 462 10.59 16.62 3.18
CA PRO A 462 10.30 16.14 4.53
C PRO A 462 11.59 15.88 5.30
N HIS A 463 11.53 16.02 6.61
CA HIS A 463 12.64 15.59 7.45
C HIS A 463 12.80 14.07 7.39
N SER A 464 14.02 13.60 7.27
CA SER A 464 14.32 12.15 7.31
C SER A 464 14.01 11.61 8.70
N TYR A 465 13.13 10.63 8.77
CA TYR A 465 12.86 9.89 9.99
C TYR A 465 14.07 9.05 10.39
N TYR A 466 14.33 8.92 11.67
CA TYR A 466 15.47 8.17 12.17
C TYR A 466 15.19 6.67 12.17
N VAL A 467 15.98 5.92 11.40
CA VAL A 467 16.02 4.46 11.40
C VAL A 467 17.43 4.05 11.80
N ASP A 468 17.58 3.71 13.05
CA ASP A 468 18.86 3.46 13.68
C ASP A 468 19.15 1.96 13.88
N LEU A 469 20.36 1.59 14.16
CA LEU A 469 20.74 0.23 14.52
C LEU A 469 21.07 0.15 16.02
N SER A 470 20.79 -1.00 16.65
CA SER A 470 21.38 -1.28 17.96
C SER A 470 22.91 -1.34 17.84
N GLN A 471 23.60 -1.07 18.93
CA GLN A 471 25.08 -1.12 18.95
C GLN A 471 25.58 -2.51 18.52
N LYS A 472 24.97 -3.60 19.00
CA LYS A 472 25.38 -4.96 18.65
C LYS A 472 25.20 -5.26 17.15
N LEU A 473 24.07 -4.86 16.57
CA LEU A 473 23.82 -5.06 15.15
C LEU A 473 24.77 -4.20 14.29
N TRP A 474 25.05 -2.97 14.70
CA TRP A 474 26.00 -2.08 14.03
C TRP A 474 27.43 -2.66 14.09
N ASP A 475 27.87 -3.15 15.24
CA ASP A 475 29.18 -3.79 15.42
C ASP A 475 29.33 -5.02 14.51
N GLU A 476 28.29 -5.88 14.47
CA GLU A 476 28.30 -7.07 13.63
C GLU A 476 28.33 -6.77 12.14
N LYS A 477 27.56 -5.75 11.70
CA LYS A 477 27.59 -5.27 10.31
C LYS A 477 28.98 -4.78 9.93
N ASN A 478 29.62 -3.98 10.79
CA ASN A 478 30.96 -3.43 10.51
C ASN A 478 32.06 -4.51 10.58
N ARG A 479 31.92 -5.49 11.47
CA ARG A 479 32.81 -6.67 11.50
C ARG A 479 32.80 -7.38 10.15
N LEU A 480 31.60 -7.69 9.63
CA LEU A 480 31.45 -8.36 8.33
C LEU A 480 31.99 -7.53 7.16
N LEU A 481 31.80 -6.20 7.21
CA LEU A 481 32.35 -5.30 6.19
C LEU A 481 33.88 -5.31 6.22
N SER A 482 34.50 -5.33 7.40
CA SER A 482 35.97 -5.33 7.51
C SER A 482 36.59 -6.68 7.13
N GLU A 483 35.93 -7.80 7.45
CA GLU A 483 36.41 -9.15 7.08
C GLU A 483 36.35 -9.42 5.56
N ASN A 484 35.50 -8.73 4.84
CA ASN A 484 35.32 -8.87 3.39
C ASN A 484 35.92 -7.71 2.59
N GLN A 485 36.84 -6.93 3.17
CA GLN A 485 37.62 -5.95 2.41
C GLN A 485 38.64 -6.71 1.54
N TYR A 486 38.56 -6.50 0.21
CA TYR A 486 39.52 -6.99 -0.78
C TYR A 486 40.57 -5.91 -1.12
#